data_48dfef37ad9a953a053711562259d5a9
#
_entry.id   48dfef37ad9a953a053711562259d5a9
#
_cell.length_a   1.000
_cell.length_b   1.000
_cell.length_c   1.000
_cell.angle_alpha   90.00
_cell.angle_beta   90.00
_cell.angle_gamma   90.00
#
_symmetry.space_group_name_H-M   'P 1'
#
loop_
_entity.id
_entity.type
_entity.pdbx_description
1 polymer ?
#
loop_
_entity_poly.entity_id
_entity_poly.type
_entity_poly.pdbx_seq_one_letter_code
_entity_poly.pdbx_strand_id
1 'polypeptide(L)'
;IFTVDIFNEGVDIPKINTVLMLRPTNSPIIFIQQLGRGLRKSENKEFLTVLDFIGNHNKTFLIPIALSGARYYDKDSLKVAVATDFIDVPGCTNIQIDEISKERILSQIERENFRELKYLRDEYNQFKSLCGGKIPYMLLDYIKYDGAPDPIKFIDKEKTYLNFVAKTEKDDELKAL
;
A
#
# COMPACT_ATOMS: atom_id res chain seq x y z
N ILE A 1 -4.14 11.95 -21.05
CA ILE A 1 -4.79 12.73 -19.96
C ILE A 1 -3.75 12.91 -18.89
N PHE A 2 -3.51 14.15 -18.45
CA PHE A 2 -2.65 14.44 -17.30
C PHE A 2 -3.55 14.77 -16.11
N THR A 3 -3.30 14.13 -14.98
CA THR A 3 -4.07 14.35 -13.76
C THR A 3 -3.15 14.48 -12.54
N VAL A 4 -3.56 15.28 -11.57
CA VAL A 4 -2.95 15.36 -10.25
C VAL A 4 -4.04 15.09 -9.23
N ASP A 5 -3.88 14.03 -8.44
CA ASP A 5 -4.78 13.58 -7.37
C ASP A 5 -6.23 13.19 -7.78
N ILE A 6 -6.70 13.62 -8.95
CA ILE A 6 -8.05 13.29 -9.47
C ILE A 6 -8.20 11.78 -9.74
N PHE A 7 -7.11 11.09 -10.06
CA PHE A 7 -7.13 9.64 -10.28
C PHE A 7 -7.33 8.84 -8.98
N ASN A 8 -7.25 9.51 -7.83
CA ASN A 8 -7.52 8.90 -6.52
C ASN A 8 -9.02 8.79 -6.26
N GLU A 9 -9.83 9.74 -6.76
CA GLU A 9 -11.28 9.77 -6.55
C GLU A 9 -12.03 10.21 -7.81
N GLY A 10 -13.15 9.53 -8.12
CA GLY A 10 -14.17 10.02 -9.06
C GLY A 10 -13.93 9.80 -10.55
N VAL A 11 -12.74 9.45 -11.02
CA VAL A 11 -12.49 9.21 -12.46
C VAL A 11 -12.69 7.74 -12.80
N ASP A 12 -13.57 7.47 -13.73
CA ASP A 12 -13.81 6.13 -14.28
C ASP A 12 -13.57 6.13 -15.79
N ILE A 13 -12.41 5.62 -16.21
CA ILE A 13 -12.06 5.49 -17.62
C ILE A 13 -11.61 4.05 -17.89
N PRO A 14 -12.54 3.11 -18.09
CA PRO A 14 -12.20 1.68 -18.27
C PRO A 14 -11.30 1.39 -19.46
N LYS A 15 -11.33 2.24 -20.50
CA LYS A 15 -10.54 2.09 -21.73
C LYS A 15 -9.05 2.41 -21.59
N ILE A 16 -8.60 2.90 -20.42
CA ILE A 16 -7.17 3.16 -20.20
C ILE A 16 -6.42 1.83 -20.24
N ASN A 17 -5.43 1.74 -21.11
CA ASN A 17 -4.54 0.59 -21.25
C ASN A 17 -3.09 0.90 -20.84
N THR A 18 -2.76 2.16 -20.60
CA THR A 18 -1.43 2.58 -20.17
C THR A 18 -1.52 3.69 -19.14
N VAL A 19 -0.80 3.54 -18.04
CA VAL A 19 -0.70 4.50 -16.95
C VAL A 19 0.77 4.83 -16.71
N LEU A 20 1.08 6.12 -16.68
CA LEU A 20 2.40 6.63 -16.31
C LEU A 20 2.29 7.28 -14.93
N MET A 21 2.97 6.70 -13.93
CA MET A 21 3.03 7.25 -12.58
C MET A 21 4.26 8.13 -12.44
N LEU A 22 4.09 9.42 -12.73
CA LEU A 22 5.19 10.41 -12.70
C LEU A 22 5.41 11.01 -11.31
N ARG A 23 4.44 10.87 -10.42
CA ARG A 23 4.51 11.36 -9.05
C ARG A 23 4.51 10.19 -8.08
N PRO A 24 5.40 10.20 -7.08
CA PRO A 24 5.43 9.14 -6.08
C PRO A 24 4.14 9.10 -5.28
N THR A 25 3.70 7.90 -5.02
CA THR A 25 2.59 7.64 -4.11
C THR A 25 3.16 7.47 -2.71
N ASN A 26 2.67 8.23 -1.75
CA ASN A 26 3.10 8.16 -0.35
C ASN A 26 2.31 7.11 0.46
N SER A 27 1.49 6.29 -0.20
CA SER A 27 0.63 5.31 0.44
C SER A 27 0.47 4.08 -0.44
N PRO A 28 0.71 2.86 0.09
CA PRO A 28 0.42 1.61 -0.61
C PRO A 28 -1.04 1.53 -1.07
N ILE A 29 -1.94 2.03 -0.24
CA ILE A 29 -3.39 1.99 -0.49
C ILE A 29 -3.77 2.85 -1.68
N ILE A 30 -3.25 4.09 -1.75
CA ILE A 30 -3.50 4.99 -2.88
C ILE A 30 -2.95 4.37 -4.16
N PHE A 31 -1.77 3.74 -4.10
CA PHE A 31 -1.20 3.04 -5.24
C PHE A 31 -2.12 1.93 -5.76
N ILE A 32 -2.63 1.07 -4.88
CA ILE A 32 -3.57 -0.01 -5.25
C ILE A 32 -4.89 0.55 -5.80
N GLN A 33 -5.41 1.64 -5.24
CA GLN A 33 -6.61 2.29 -5.75
C GLN A 33 -6.42 2.84 -7.16
N GLN A 34 -5.28 3.47 -7.43
CA GLN A 34 -4.92 3.97 -8.77
C GLN A 34 -4.82 2.81 -9.77
N LEU A 35 -4.13 1.72 -9.39
CA LEU A 35 -4.05 0.50 -10.21
C LEU A 35 -5.44 -0.08 -10.48
N GLY A 36 -6.27 -0.23 -9.45
CA GLY A 36 -7.60 -0.80 -9.56
C GLY A 36 -8.50 -0.07 -10.56
N ARG A 37 -8.38 1.25 -10.66
CA ARG A 37 -9.10 2.04 -11.67
C ARG A 37 -8.63 1.72 -13.09
N GLY A 38 -7.32 1.56 -13.26
CA GLY A 38 -6.74 1.16 -14.54
C GLY A 38 -7.04 -0.30 -14.89
N LEU A 39 -7.24 -1.19 -13.91
CA LEU A 39 -7.50 -2.61 -14.14
C LEU A 39 -8.97 -2.92 -14.50
N ARG A 40 -9.85 -1.93 -14.54
CA ARG A 40 -11.24 -2.15 -14.95
C ARG A 40 -11.32 -2.74 -16.34
N LYS A 41 -12.18 -3.73 -16.48
CA LYS A 41 -12.43 -4.42 -17.76
C LYS A 41 -13.12 -3.48 -18.74
N SER A 42 -12.69 -3.52 -19.99
CA SER A 42 -13.32 -2.83 -21.10
C SER A 42 -13.23 -3.70 -22.34
N GLU A 43 -14.15 -3.51 -23.27
CA GLU A 43 -14.12 -4.16 -24.57
C GLU A 43 -12.78 -3.86 -25.29
N ASN A 44 -12.16 -4.89 -25.85
CA ASN A 44 -10.85 -4.82 -26.54
C ASN A 44 -9.66 -4.41 -25.63
N LYS A 45 -9.77 -4.56 -24.32
CA LYS A 45 -8.68 -4.33 -23.39
C LYS A 45 -8.23 -5.65 -22.77
N GLU A 46 -7.06 -6.15 -23.16
CA GLU A 46 -6.49 -7.40 -22.68
C GLU A 46 -5.65 -7.21 -21.40
N PHE A 47 -4.91 -6.10 -21.32
CA PHE A 47 -4.02 -5.80 -20.20
C PHE A 47 -3.93 -4.30 -19.91
N LEU A 48 -3.35 -3.96 -18.78
CA LEU A 48 -2.93 -2.62 -18.38
C LEU A 48 -1.42 -2.59 -18.28
N THR A 49 -0.78 -1.67 -19.00
CA THR A 49 0.64 -1.36 -18.80
C THR A 49 0.78 -0.24 -17.79
N VAL A 50 1.56 -0.45 -16.75
CA VAL A 50 1.88 0.57 -15.76
C VAL A 50 3.37 0.83 -15.78
N LEU A 51 3.75 2.08 -15.99
CA LEU A 51 5.13 2.55 -15.89
C LEU A 51 5.25 3.46 -14.68
N ASP A 52 5.97 2.99 -13.68
CA ASP A 52 6.22 3.77 -12.47
C ASP A 52 7.66 4.25 -12.47
N PHE A 53 7.82 5.56 -12.39
CA PHE A 53 9.13 6.18 -12.31
C PHE A 53 9.56 6.28 -10.84
N ILE A 54 10.18 5.21 -10.36
CA ILE A 54 10.77 5.14 -9.02
C ILE A 54 11.94 6.12 -8.95
N GLY A 55 11.63 7.38 -8.76
CA GLY A 55 12.61 8.47 -8.72
C GLY A 55 13.34 8.54 -7.37
N ASN A 56 13.89 9.71 -7.06
CA ASN A 56 14.57 9.99 -5.80
C ASN A 56 13.59 10.12 -4.60
N HIS A 57 12.79 9.09 -4.35
CA HIS A 57 11.83 9.09 -3.26
C HIS A 57 12.39 8.45 -2.01
N ASN A 58 12.07 9.06 -0.88
CA ASN A 58 12.49 8.56 0.43
C ASN A 58 11.72 7.31 0.89
N LYS A 59 10.74 6.85 0.11
CA LYS A 59 9.86 5.71 0.49
C LYS A 59 9.56 4.80 -0.71
N THR A 60 10.56 4.46 -1.52
CA THR A 60 10.39 3.57 -2.69
C THR A 60 9.91 2.17 -2.30
N PHE A 61 10.10 1.76 -1.06
CA PHE A 61 9.64 0.48 -0.50
C PHE A 61 8.11 0.37 -0.39
N LEU A 62 7.36 1.47 -0.49
CA LEU A 62 5.89 1.45 -0.40
C LEU A 62 5.24 0.71 -1.58
N ILE A 63 5.84 0.80 -2.78
CA ILE A 63 5.35 0.11 -3.98
C ILE A 63 5.49 -1.40 -3.83
N PRO A 64 6.66 -1.97 -3.48
CA PRO A 64 6.80 -3.37 -3.11
C PRO A 64 5.78 -3.84 -2.06
N ILE A 65 5.54 -3.07 -1.01
CA ILE A 65 4.53 -3.41 0.00
C ILE A 65 3.14 -3.46 -0.62
N ALA A 66 2.79 -2.49 -1.47
CA ALA A 66 1.51 -2.48 -2.16
C ALA A 66 1.32 -3.69 -3.08
N LEU A 67 2.36 -4.06 -3.84
CA LEU A 67 2.32 -5.18 -4.78
C LEU A 67 2.30 -6.54 -4.09
N SER A 68 2.99 -6.68 -2.95
CA SER A 68 3.01 -7.92 -2.17
C SER A 68 1.70 -8.18 -1.41
N GLY A 69 0.85 -7.17 -1.28
CA GLY A 69 -0.33 -7.22 -0.44
C GLY A 69 0.01 -7.23 1.06
N ALA A 70 -1.03 -7.28 1.91
CA ALA A 70 -0.87 -7.21 3.36
C ALA A 70 -0.09 -8.38 4.01
N ARG A 71 0.28 -9.40 3.24
CA ARG A 71 0.85 -10.65 3.76
C ARG A 71 2.36 -10.61 4.02
N TYR A 72 3.09 -9.64 3.46
CA TYR A 72 4.56 -9.61 3.52
C TYR A 72 5.04 -8.40 4.34
N TYR A 73 4.96 -8.53 5.67
CA TYR A 73 5.56 -7.55 6.59
C TYR A 73 6.93 -7.97 7.12
N ASP A 74 7.40 -9.11 6.68
CA ASP A 74 8.75 -9.56 6.93
C ASP A 74 9.69 -8.93 5.90
N LYS A 75 10.74 -8.27 6.39
CA LYS A 75 11.75 -7.65 5.53
C LYS A 75 12.37 -8.63 4.55
N ASP A 76 12.63 -9.84 5.01
CA ASP A 76 13.33 -10.84 4.19
C ASP A 76 12.44 -11.33 3.06
N SER A 77 11.15 -11.59 3.35
CA SER A 77 10.17 -11.93 2.31
C SER A 77 9.99 -10.80 1.29
N LEU A 78 9.96 -9.54 1.75
CA LEU A 78 9.83 -8.39 0.86
C LEU A 78 11.07 -8.21 -0.03
N LYS A 79 12.28 -8.43 0.52
CA LYS A 79 13.52 -8.41 -0.24
C LYS A 79 13.55 -9.50 -1.33
N VAL A 80 13.13 -10.71 -0.98
CA VAL A 80 13.03 -11.81 -1.95
C VAL A 80 12.06 -11.45 -3.06
N ALA A 81 10.87 -10.93 -2.73
CA ALA A 81 9.89 -10.52 -3.73
C ALA A 81 10.45 -9.46 -4.70
N VAL A 82 11.15 -8.44 -4.19
CA VAL A 82 11.81 -7.42 -5.03
C VAL A 82 12.90 -8.02 -5.89
N ALA A 83 13.76 -8.87 -5.32
CA ALA A 83 14.88 -9.49 -6.05
C ALA A 83 14.42 -10.42 -7.18
N THR A 84 13.23 -11.03 -7.03
CA THR A 84 12.63 -11.95 -8.01
C THR A 84 11.57 -11.31 -8.90
N ASP A 85 11.51 -9.97 -8.94
CA ASP A 85 10.47 -9.24 -9.71
C ASP A 85 9.04 -9.74 -9.40
N PHE A 86 8.78 -10.10 -8.14
CA PHE A 86 7.48 -10.59 -7.68
C PHE A 86 6.95 -11.81 -8.45
N ILE A 87 7.81 -12.76 -8.74
CA ILE A 87 7.48 -13.96 -9.54
C ILE A 87 6.27 -14.74 -9.00
N ASP A 88 6.00 -14.63 -7.70
CA ASP A 88 4.89 -15.32 -7.03
C ASP A 88 3.56 -14.54 -7.02
N VAL A 89 3.50 -13.38 -7.69
CA VAL A 89 2.23 -12.65 -7.80
C VAL A 89 1.26 -13.44 -8.67
N PRO A 90 0.08 -13.78 -8.15
CA PRO A 90 -0.86 -14.62 -8.87
C PRO A 90 -1.46 -13.92 -10.10
N GLY A 91 -1.80 -14.71 -11.11
CA GLY A 91 -2.48 -14.25 -12.32
C GLY A 91 -1.53 -13.97 -13.49
N CYS A 92 -1.99 -13.14 -14.43
CA CYS A 92 -1.24 -12.75 -15.62
C CYS A 92 -0.42 -11.46 -15.40
N THR A 93 0.00 -11.20 -14.17
CA THR A 93 0.78 -10.01 -13.83
C THR A 93 2.25 -10.28 -14.12
N ASN A 94 2.89 -9.38 -14.86
CA ASN A 94 4.34 -9.38 -15.07
C ASN A 94 4.89 -8.08 -14.50
N ILE A 95 5.84 -8.18 -13.57
CA ILE A 95 6.50 -7.05 -12.94
C ILE A 95 7.97 -7.11 -13.32
N GLN A 96 8.54 -5.99 -13.72
CA GLN A 96 9.96 -5.85 -13.99
C GLN A 96 10.48 -4.60 -13.31
N ILE A 97 11.55 -4.73 -12.55
CA ILE A 97 12.19 -3.62 -11.85
C ILE A 97 13.61 -3.51 -12.40
N ASP A 98 14.02 -2.32 -12.82
CA ASP A 98 15.39 -2.09 -13.25
C ASP A 98 16.39 -2.24 -12.08
N GLU A 99 17.63 -2.61 -12.37
CA GLU A 99 18.64 -2.93 -11.35
C GLU A 99 18.93 -1.75 -10.40
N ILE A 100 18.96 -0.53 -10.91
CA ILE A 100 19.21 0.67 -10.09
C ILE A 100 18.06 0.87 -9.10
N SER A 101 16.82 0.71 -9.55
CA SER A 101 15.63 0.77 -8.71
C SER A 101 15.60 -0.36 -7.69
N LYS A 102 15.97 -1.60 -8.06
CA LYS A 102 16.11 -2.73 -7.14
C LYS A 102 17.06 -2.42 -5.99
N GLU A 103 18.28 -1.98 -6.31
CA GLU A 103 19.27 -1.63 -5.30
C GLU A 103 18.77 -0.56 -4.33
N ARG A 104 18.12 0.48 -4.85
CA ARG A 104 17.53 1.55 -4.03
C ARG A 104 16.44 1.04 -3.12
N ILE A 105 15.50 0.26 -3.65
CA ILE A 105 14.40 -0.32 -2.88
C ILE A 105 14.95 -1.21 -1.77
N LEU A 106 15.86 -2.13 -2.10
CA LEU A 106 16.47 -3.06 -1.14
C LEU A 106 17.21 -2.31 -0.03
N SER A 107 17.98 -1.28 -0.37
CA SER A 107 18.70 -0.47 0.61
C SER A 107 17.75 0.30 1.54
N GLN A 108 16.60 0.75 1.04
CA GLN A 108 15.59 1.40 1.87
C GLN A 108 14.85 0.41 2.76
N ILE A 109 14.46 -0.77 2.25
CA ILE A 109 13.86 -1.84 3.06
C ILE A 109 14.78 -2.19 4.25
N GLU A 110 16.10 -2.24 4.01
CA GLU A 110 17.07 -2.55 5.07
C GLU A 110 17.08 -1.50 6.17
N ARG A 111 17.00 -0.23 5.83
CA ARG A 111 17.04 0.89 6.77
C ARG A 111 15.75 1.12 7.52
N GLU A 112 14.61 0.76 6.92
CA GLU A 112 13.29 1.01 7.52
C GLU A 112 12.97 0.04 8.65
N ASN A 113 12.27 0.53 9.65
CA ASN A 113 11.73 -0.28 10.74
C ASN A 113 10.20 -0.30 10.68
N PHE A 114 9.65 -1.25 9.94
CA PHE A 114 8.20 -1.39 9.76
C PHE A 114 7.41 -1.68 11.05
N ARG A 115 8.11 -2.00 12.13
CA ARG A 115 7.52 -2.19 13.48
C ARG A 115 7.60 -0.93 14.35
N GLU A 116 8.11 0.16 13.80
CA GLU A 116 8.11 1.44 14.51
C GLU A 116 6.69 1.97 14.72
N LEU A 117 6.42 2.44 15.92
CA LEU A 117 5.09 2.96 16.27
C LEU A 117 4.66 4.12 15.36
N LYS A 118 5.62 4.94 14.93
CA LYS A 118 5.39 6.03 13.98
C LYS A 118 4.88 5.50 12.64
N TYR A 119 5.54 4.48 12.07
CA TYR A 119 5.15 3.86 10.82
C TYR A 119 3.74 3.26 10.91
N LEU A 120 3.47 2.52 11.98
CA LEU A 120 2.15 1.91 12.20
C LEU A 120 1.04 2.95 12.37
N ARG A 121 1.33 4.08 13.01
CA ARG A 121 0.39 5.20 13.12
C ARG A 121 0.12 5.87 11.77
N ASP A 122 1.14 6.05 10.95
CA ASP A 122 0.96 6.62 9.61
C ASP A 122 0.06 5.73 8.76
N GLU A 123 0.26 4.41 8.77
CA GLU A 123 -0.60 3.46 8.06
C GLU A 123 -2.04 3.46 8.58
N TYR A 124 -2.21 3.45 9.91
CA TYR A 124 -3.52 3.53 10.53
C TYR A 124 -4.26 4.82 10.12
N ASN A 125 -3.60 5.97 10.17
CA ASN A 125 -4.20 7.25 9.80
C ASN A 125 -4.61 7.30 8.32
N GLN A 126 -3.79 6.71 7.43
CA GLN A 126 -4.14 6.58 6.02
C GLN A 126 -5.39 5.70 5.85
N PHE A 127 -5.44 4.56 6.53
CA PHE A 127 -6.59 3.68 6.50
C PHE A 127 -7.84 4.34 7.10
N LYS A 128 -7.72 5.03 8.22
CA LYS A 128 -8.81 5.83 8.81
C LYS A 128 -9.36 6.88 7.83
N SER A 129 -8.49 7.54 7.06
CA SER A 129 -8.91 8.49 6.03
C SER A 129 -9.74 7.82 4.94
N LEU A 130 -9.40 6.59 4.53
CA LEU A 130 -10.19 5.79 3.59
C LEU A 130 -11.56 5.40 4.15
N CYS A 131 -11.65 5.18 5.45
CA CYS A 131 -12.91 4.93 6.14
C CYS A 131 -13.76 6.21 6.33
N GLY A 132 -13.44 7.29 5.59
CA GLY A 132 -14.12 8.58 5.71
C GLY A 132 -13.83 9.30 7.04
N GLY A 133 -12.66 9.09 7.61
CA GLY A 133 -12.22 9.67 8.89
C GLY A 133 -12.81 8.97 10.12
N LYS A 134 -13.61 7.93 9.93
CA LYS A 134 -14.15 7.14 11.05
C LYS A 134 -13.09 6.18 11.58
N ILE A 135 -13.05 6.02 12.90
CA ILE A 135 -12.16 5.06 13.54
C ILE A 135 -12.58 3.63 13.12
N PRO A 136 -11.70 2.83 12.54
CA PRO A 136 -12.01 1.44 12.17
C PRO A 136 -11.95 0.54 13.43
N TYR A 137 -13.00 0.53 14.22
CA TYR A 137 -13.06 -0.25 15.47
C TYR A 137 -13.09 -1.76 15.25
N MET A 138 -13.65 -2.21 14.14
CA MET A 138 -13.81 -3.63 13.86
C MET A 138 -12.69 -4.13 12.95
N LEU A 139 -12.11 -5.28 13.30
CA LEU A 139 -11.14 -5.96 12.43
C LEU A 139 -11.74 -6.30 11.05
N LEU A 140 -13.04 -6.48 10.97
CA LEU A 140 -13.77 -6.68 9.71
C LEU A 140 -13.66 -5.49 8.75
N ASP A 141 -13.43 -4.28 9.24
CA ASP A 141 -13.24 -3.11 8.38
C ASP A 141 -11.96 -3.25 7.53
N TYR A 142 -10.95 -3.92 8.07
CA TYR A 142 -9.70 -4.21 7.35
C TYR A 142 -9.84 -5.25 6.24
N ILE A 143 -10.93 -6.02 6.23
CA ILE A 143 -11.21 -7.01 5.18
C ILE A 143 -12.02 -6.37 4.04
N LYS A 144 -12.79 -5.31 4.32
CA LYS A 144 -13.70 -4.67 3.35
C LYS A 144 -12.97 -3.82 2.31
N TYR A 145 -11.77 -3.35 2.62
CA TYR A 145 -11.03 -2.43 1.77
C TYR A 145 -9.80 -3.11 1.18
N ASP A 146 -9.71 -3.13 -0.13
CA ASP A 146 -8.50 -3.59 -0.81
C ASP A 146 -7.31 -2.68 -0.45
N GLY A 147 -6.20 -3.31 -0.08
CA GLY A 147 -5.00 -2.59 0.34
C GLY A 147 -5.01 -2.10 1.80
N ALA A 148 -6.04 -2.45 2.59
CA ALA A 148 -6.02 -2.18 4.02
C ALA A 148 -4.80 -2.83 4.69
N PRO A 149 -4.19 -2.17 5.70
CA PRO A 149 -3.07 -2.75 6.43
C PRO A 149 -3.50 -3.99 7.22
N ASP A 150 -2.58 -4.93 7.43
CA ASP A 150 -2.86 -6.08 8.29
C ASP A 150 -2.98 -5.63 9.76
N PRO A 151 -4.15 -5.82 10.40
CA PRO A 151 -4.36 -5.39 11.78
C PRO A 151 -3.51 -6.14 12.81
N ILE A 152 -3.00 -7.33 12.48
CA ILE A 152 -2.17 -8.14 13.37
C ILE A 152 -0.94 -7.37 13.84
N LYS A 153 -0.31 -6.58 12.98
CA LYS A 153 0.86 -5.78 13.35
C LYS A 153 0.59 -4.72 14.42
N PHE A 154 -0.62 -4.19 14.48
CA PHE A 154 -1.03 -3.27 15.54
C PHE A 154 -1.19 -4.01 16.87
N ILE A 155 -1.75 -5.22 16.81
CA ILE A 155 -1.93 -6.11 17.96
C ILE A 155 -0.57 -6.55 18.49
N ASP A 156 0.34 -6.99 17.63
CA ASP A 156 1.69 -7.40 18.02
C ASP A 156 2.48 -6.27 18.69
N LYS A 157 2.24 -5.02 18.27
CA LYS A 157 2.93 -3.85 18.84
C LYS A 157 2.42 -3.47 20.21
N GLU A 158 1.09 -3.50 20.41
CA GLU A 158 0.43 -2.96 21.62
C GLU A 158 -0.39 -4.00 22.38
N LYS A 159 -0.19 -5.30 22.09
CA LYS A 159 -0.87 -6.46 22.67
C LYS A 159 -2.34 -6.58 22.29
N THR A 160 -3.06 -5.49 22.14
CA THR A 160 -4.44 -5.48 21.67
C THR A 160 -4.64 -4.36 20.65
N TYR A 161 -5.59 -4.56 19.73
CA TYR A 161 -5.95 -3.53 18.76
C TYR A 161 -6.51 -2.26 19.43
N LEU A 162 -7.34 -2.42 20.46
CA LEU A 162 -7.92 -1.29 21.18
C LEU A 162 -6.85 -0.45 21.89
N ASN A 163 -5.83 -1.07 22.47
CA ASN A 163 -4.70 -0.34 23.05
C ASN A 163 -3.95 0.50 22.02
N PHE A 164 -3.76 -0.04 20.81
CA PHE A 164 -3.12 0.69 19.73
C PHE A 164 -3.97 1.91 19.31
N VAL A 165 -5.28 1.70 19.12
CA VAL A 165 -6.23 2.77 18.76
C VAL A 165 -6.26 3.84 19.85
N ALA A 166 -6.45 3.46 21.10
CA ALA A 166 -6.51 4.38 22.24
C ALA A 166 -5.27 5.28 22.35
N LYS A 167 -4.08 4.69 22.17
CA LYS A 167 -2.82 5.43 22.17
C LYS A 167 -2.64 6.34 20.96
N THR A 168 -3.17 5.94 19.80
CA THR A 168 -3.03 6.69 18.56
C THR A 168 -4.00 7.86 18.52
N GLU A 169 -5.24 7.64 18.92
CA GLU A 169 -6.30 8.67 19.00
C GLU A 169 -6.20 9.54 20.26
N LYS A 170 -5.35 9.16 21.22
CA LYS A 170 -5.24 9.79 22.54
C LYS A 170 -6.56 9.76 23.31
N ASP A 171 -7.28 8.67 23.18
CA ASP A 171 -8.57 8.43 23.82
C ASP A 171 -8.37 7.55 25.05
N ASP A 172 -8.48 8.15 26.23
CA ASP A 172 -8.26 7.44 27.49
C ASP A 172 -9.46 6.55 27.90
N GLU A 173 -10.65 6.80 27.35
CA GLU A 173 -11.82 5.95 27.62
C GLU A 173 -11.67 4.58 26.96
N LEU A 174 -11.04 4.52 25.80
CA LEU A 174 -10.75 3.26 25.11
C LEU A 174 -9.69 2.39 25.82
N LYS A 175 -8.89 2.96 26.71
CA LYS A 175 -7.92 2.19 27.50
C LYS A 175 -8.56 1.41 28.64
N ALA A 176 -9.76 1.76 29.03
CA ALA A 176 -10.49 1.14 30.13
C ALA A 176 -11.34 -0.07 29.70
N LEU A 177 -11.44 -0.31 28.39
CA LEU A 177 -12.09 -1.47 27.79
C LEU A 177 -11.08 -2.57 27.49
#